data_5944a08143b7e9380beefec73896359a
#
_entry.id   5944a08143b7e9380beefec73896359a
#
_cell.length_a   1.000
_cell.length_b   1.000
_cell.length_c   1.000
_cell.angle_alpha   90.00
_cell.angle_beta   90.00
_cell.angle_gamma   90.00
#
_symmetry.space_group_name_H-M   'P 1'
#
loop_
_entity.id
_entity.type
_entity.pdbx_description
1 polymer ?
#
loop_
_entity_poly.entity_id
_entity_poly.type
_entity_poly.pdbx_seq_one_letter_code
_entity_poly.pdbx_strand_id
1 'polypeptide(L)'
;MWTPLQQKNLPLAQAFLALALFVSIALMQSAYDHIYYANENRHAPVHRYALPAPIVSHFAFGFNNVLADFYWITAVQDLTKWDRFDTYYPEYFRVISTLDPQFAYPYQFAIFTIPTKKNKESLAWTASIAERGINAIPSSWEIPFYLGVQYYGRTKSYAEATHYIGIAAKKDSSPEMVHKTYASFLTHALGEYQTTRALYETIANTSDNSETRTYAKTQMFILDVTEAVEQATRAYKEQNGVYPKNLMELVDGHYIPLDVAKHFPASIDQVTGKVTLE
;
A
#
# COMPACT_ATOMS: atom_id res chain seq x y z
N MET A 1 54.17 22.64 -20.26
CA MET A 1 54.69 23.24 -19.02
C MET A 1 53.81 24.43 -18.70
N TRP A 2 52.91 24.31 -17.74
CA TRP A 2 52.02 25.42 -17.30
C TRP A 2 52.79 26.36 -16.42
N THR A 3 52.79 27.63 -16.75
CA THR A 3 53.52 28.65 -15.97
C THR A 3 52.84 28.84 -14.61
N PRO A 4 53.57 29.07 -13.50
CA PRO A 4 53.02 29.24 -12.14
C PRO A 4 52.05 30.41 -11.99
N LEU A 5 51.99 31.34 -12.93
CA LEU A 5 51.03 32.46 -12.97
C LEU A 5 49.62 32.06 -13.38
N GLN A 6 49.46 31.00 -14.20
CA GLN A 6 48.13 30.50 -14.60
C GLN A 6 47.44 29.74 -13.45
N GLN A 7 48.20 29.11 -12.54
CA GLN A 7 47.64 28.39 -11.40
C GLN A 7 47.08 29.28 -10.30
N LYS A 8 47.56 30.52 -10.15
CA LYS A 8 47.07 31.47 -9.15
C LYS A 8 45.70 32.08 -9.47
N ASN A 9 45.33 32.18 -10.73
CA ASN A 9 44.08 32.81 -11.15
C ASN A 9 42.93 31.80 -11.31
N LEU A 10 43.22 30.50 -11.30
CA LEU A 10 42.21 29.42 -11.45
C LEU A 10 41.15 29.46 -10.33
N PRO A 11 41.51 29.55 -9.03
CA PRO A 11 40.52 29.63 -7.96
C PRO A 11 39.70 30.93 -7.99
N LEU A 12 40.27 32.04 -8.43
CA LEU A 12 39.55 33.30 -8.62
C LEU A 12 38.53 33.20 -9.77
N ALA A 13 38.91 32.63 -10.90
CA ALA A 13 38.00 32.42 -12.03
C ALA A 13 36.84 31.46 -11.67
N GLN A 14 37.12 30.39 -10.92
CA GLN A 14 36.11 29.50 -10.40
C GLN A 14 35.16 30.19 -9.41
N ALA A 15 35.67 31.01 -8.51
CA ALA A 15 34.87 31.81 -7.60
C ALA A 15 33.97 32.82 -8.33
N PHE A 16 34.47 33.48 -9.37
CA PHE A 16 33.68 34.37 -10.22
C PHE A 16 32.60 33.63 -10.96
N LEU A 17 32.89 32.44 -11.50
CA LEU A 17 31.91 31.62 -12.18
C LEU A 17 30.80 31.14 -11.22
N ALA A 18 31.17 30.69 -10.02
CA ALA A 18 30.23 30.29 -8.99
C ALA A 18 29.34 31.46 -8.56
N LEU A 19 29.92 32.66 -8.37
CA LEU A 19 29.17 33.86 -8.04
C LEU A 19 28.21 34.27 -9.17
N ALA A 20 28.65 34.20 -10.43
CA ALA A 20 27.83 34.52 -11.58
C ALA A 20 26.64 33.53 -11.71
N LEU A 21 26.88 32.24 -11.50
CA LEU A 21 25.82 31.23 -11.47
C LEU A 21 24.86 31.49 -10.32
N PHE A 22 25.33 31.78 -9.13
CA PHE A 22 24.46 32.09 -7.98
C PHE A 22 23.59 33.32 -8.23
N VAL A 23 24.18 34.41 -8.77
CA VAL A 23 23.42 35.62 -9.13
C VAL A 23 22.37 35.31 -10.23
N SER A 24 22.75 34.49 -11.23
CA SER A 24 21.81 34.09 -12.29
C SER A 24 20.64 33.30 -11.72
N ILE A 25 20.89 32.36 -10.82
CA ILE A 25 19.85 31.58 -10.13
C ILE A 25 18.96 32.51 -9.31
N ALA A 26 19.55 33.44 -8.55
CA ALA A 26 18.77 34.39 -7.73
C ALA A 26 17.87 35.31 -8.58
N LEU A 27 18.39 35.78 -9.72
CA LEU A 27 17.59 36.57 -10.66
C LEU A 27 16.46 35.76 -11.31
N MET A 28 16.74 34.53 -11.72
CA MET A 28 15.70 33.63 -12.26
C MET A 28 14.64 33.31 -11.21
N GLN A 29 15.06 33.07 -9.96
CA GLN A 29 14.13 32.84 -8.86
C GLN A 29 13.27 34.07 -8.59
N SER A 30 13.87 35.25 -8.52
CA SER A 30 13.11 36.50 -8.34
C SER A 30 12.11 36.78 -9.46
N ALA A 31 12.51 36.54 -10.72
CA ALA A 31 11.61 36.67 -11.87
C ALA A 31 10.47 35.63 -11.81
N TYR A 32 10.77 34.39 -11.44
CA TYR A 32 9.78 33.33 -11.25
C TYR A 32 8.79 33.71 -10.14
N ASP A 33 9.29 34.14 -8.99
CA ASP A 33 8.45 34.54 -7.85
C ASP A 33 7.53 35.72 -8.21
N HIS A 34 8.04 36.69 -8.94
CA HIS A 34 7.25 37.82 -9.40
C HIS A 34 6.11 37.39 -10.34
N ILE A 35 6.39 36.47 -11.27
CA ILE A 35 5.36 35.91 -12.18
C ILE A 35 4.37 35.04 -11.39
N TYR A 36 4.85 34.26 -10.45
CA TYR A 36 4.05 33.38 -9.61
C TYR A 36 3.05 34.18 -8.77
N TYR A 37 3.53 35.16 -7.99
CA TYR A 37 2.65 35.99 -7.15
C TYR A 37 1.75 36.93 -7.96
N ALA A 38 2.17 37.40 -9.13
CA ALA A 38 1.30 38.15 -10.01
C ALA A 38 0.09 37.32 -10.54
N ASN A 39 0.26 36.01 -10.64
CA ASN A 39 -0.78 35.08 -11.11
C ASN A 39 -1.62 34.45 -9.98
N GLU A 40 -1.27 34.66 -8.71
CA GLU A 40 -1.93 34.04 -7.54
C GLU A 40 -3.45 34.34 -7.53
N ASN A 41 -3.86 35.52 -8.00
CA ASN A 41 -5.25 35.91 -8.15
C ASN A 41 -6.00 35.32 -9.37
N ARG A 42 -5.32 34.57 -10.23
CA ARG A 42 -5.92 34.03 -11.47
C ARG A 42 -6.18 32.52 -11.42
N HIS A 43 -5.91 31.80 -10.33
CA HIS A 43 -6.08 30.34 -10.24
C HIS A 43 -5.54 29.57 -11.45
N ALA A 44 -4.54 30.13 -12.15
CA ALA A 44 -3.89 29.41 -13.22
C ALA A 44 -3.16 28.18 -12.62
N PRO A 45 -3.42 26.95 -13.10
CA PRO A 45 -2.71 25.79 -12.64
C PRO A 45 -1.22 25.97 -12.91
N VAL A 46 -0.42 26.07 -11.85
CA VAL A 46 1.04 26.05 -12.00
C VAL A 46 1.40 24.64 -12.40
N HIS A 47 1.63 24.40 -13.68
CA HIS A 47 2.13 23.13 -14.17
C HIS A 47 3.54 22.94 -13.63
N ARG A 48 3.67 22.18 -12.55
CA ARG A 48 4.95 21.74 -12.03
C ARG A 48 5.34 20.46 -12.76
N TYR A 49 6.50 20.46 -13.34
CA TYR A 49 7.06 19.28 -13.99
C TYR A 49 8.12 18.70 -13.06
N ALA A 50 7.95 17.46 -12.64
CA ALA A 50 9.09 16.71 -12.13
C ALA A 50 9.97 16.34 -13.30
N LEU A 51 11.27 16.64 -13.21
CA LEU A 51 12.22 16.17 -14.21
C LEU A 51 12.26 14.63 -14.17
N PRO A 52 12.37 13.97 -15.33
CA PRO A 52 12.48 12.51 -15.37
C PRO A 52 13.61 11.98 -14.50
N ALA A 53 13.36 10.91 -13.73
CA ALA A 53 14.31 10.34 -12.79
C ALA A 53 15.73 10.09 -13.36
N PRO A 54 15.90 9.59 -14.61
CA PRO A 54 17.23 9.41 -15.20
C PRO A 54 18.01 10.73 -15.37
N ILE A 55 17.32 11.82 -15.69
CA ILE A 55 17.96 13.13 -15.84
C ILE A 55 18.43 13.61 -14.47
N VAL A 56 17.56 13.57 -13.47
CA VAL A 56 17.90 14.05 -12.11
C VAL A 56 19.06 13.25 -11.53
N SER A 57 19.07 11.92 -11.65
CA SER A 57 20.13 11.06 -11.14
C SER A 57 21.48 11.33 -11.83
N HIS A 58 21.47 11.63 -13.13
CA HIS A 58 22.69 11.95 -13.85
C HIS A 58 23.35 13.26 -13.38
N PHE A 59 22.53 14.26 -13.03
CA PHE A 59 23.01 15.54 -12.57
C PHE A 59 23.09 15.66 -11.03
N ALA A 60 22.91 14.57 -10.31
CA ALA A 60 22.96 14.56 -8.85
C ALA A 60 24.39 14.73 -8.28
N PHE A 61 25.43 14.46 -9.05
CA PHE A 61 26.86 14.62 -8.67
C PHE A 61 27.21 14.01 -7.30
N GLY A 62 26.56 12.92 -6.92
CA GLY A 62 26.73 12.26 -5.62
C GLY A 62 25.82 12.76 -4.50
N PHE A 63 25.01 13.80 -4.73
CA PHE A 63 24.06 14.34 -3.75
C PHE A 63 22.67 13.72 -3.89
N ASN A 64 22.60 12.42 -4.21
CA ASN A 64 21.35 11.72 -4.47
C ASN A 64 20.35 11.85 -3.32
N ASN A 65 20.79 11.60 -2.07
CA ASN A 65 19.92 11.63 -0.90
C ASN A 65 19.39 13.05 -0.64
N VAL A 66 20.25 14.08 -0.80
CA VAL A 66 19.82 15.48 -0.64
C VAL A 66 18.76 15.87 -1.66
N LEU A 67 18.91 15.42 -2.91
CA LEU A 67 17.90 15.64 -3.94
C LEU A 67 16.63 14.83 -3.66
N ALA A 68 16.76 13.60 -3.16
CA ALA A 68 15.61 12.80 -2.74
C ALA A 68 14.80 13.50 -1.65
N ASP A 69 15.49 14.06 -0.62
CA ASP A 69 14.86 14.84 0.44
C ASP A 69 14.16 16.10 -0.10
N PHE A 70 14.78 16.80 -1.04
CA PHE A 70 14.17 17.98 -1.68
C PHE A 70 12.86 17.61 -2.41
N TYR A 71 12.90 16.55 -3.22
CA TYR A 71 11.68 16.05 -3.89
C TYR A 71 10.63 15.55 -2.90
N TRP A 72 11.06 14.94 -1.79
CA TRP A 72 10.18 14.50 -0.72
C TRP A 72 9.45 15.67 -0.06
N ILE A 73 10.19 16.71 0.36
CA ILE A 73 9.60 17.92 0.94
C ILE A 73 8.63 18.57 -0.04
N THR A 74 8.97 18.62 -1.33
CA THR A 74 8.10 19.16 -2.38
C THR A 74 6.81 18.33 -2.52
N ALA A 75 6.91 17.00 -2.52
CA ALA A 75 5.74 16.11 -2.58
C ALA A 75 4.82 16.31 -1.37
N VAL A 76 5.37 16.46 -0.17
CA VAL A 76 4.58 16.74 1.04
C VAL A 76 3.90 18.11 0.97
N GLN A 77 4.61 19.15 0.53
CA GLN A 77 4.03 20.49 0.37
C GLN A 77 2.92 20.55 -0.68
N ASP A 78 3.06 19.79 -1.76
CA ASP A 78 2.07 19.73 -2.84
C ASP A 78 0.83 18.89 -2.47
N LEU A 79 0.84 18.21 -1.32
CA LEU A 79 -0.30 17.42 -0.86
C LEU A 79 -1.59 18.24 -0.73
N THR A 80 -1.50 19.51 -0.39
CA THR A 80 -2.65 20.41 -0.22
C THR A 80 -3.16 21.00 -1.51
N LYS A 81 -2.45 20.86 -2.63
CA LYS A 81 -2.85 21.38 -3.93
C LYS A 81 -3.80 20.44 -4.62
N TRP A 82 -4.99 20.94 -4.98
CA TRP A 82 -6.08 20.12 -5.52
C TRP A 82 -5.81 19.57 -6.94
N ASP A 83 -4.90 20.19 -7.69
CA ASP A 83 -4.54 19.79 -9.06
C ASP A 83 -3.39 18.78 -9.12
N ARG A 84 -2.96 18.25 -7.97
CA ARG A 84 -1.82 17.33 -7.83
C ARG A 84 -1.99 15.96 -8.51
N PHE A 85 -3.20 15.61 -8.91
CA PHE A 85 -3.51 14.28 -9.43
C PHE A 85 -3.23 14.10 -10.92
N ASP A 86 -2.64 15.10 -11.53
CA ASP A 86 -2.05 14.99 -12.86
C ASP A 86 -0.78 14.12 -12.80
N THR A 87 -0.27 13.78 -13.96
CA THR A 87 0.83 12.84 -14.17
C THR A 87 2.13 13.19 -13.42
N TYR A 88 2.30 14.45 -12.97
CA TYR A 88 3.54 14.88 -12.32
C TYR A 88 3.70 14.43 -10.85
N TYR A 89 2.59 14.29 -10.11
CA TYR A 89 2.69 13.94 -8.69
C TYR A 89 3.28 12.54 -8.45
N PRO A 90 2.88 11.48 -9.18
CA PRO A 90 3.55 10.19 -9.12
C PRO A 90 5.04 10.24 -9.54
N GLU A 91 5.43 11.19 -10.42
CA GLU A 91 6.82 11.33 -10.85
C GLU A 91 7.75 11.73 -9.70
N TYR A 92 7.30 12.51 -8.73
CA TYR A 92 8.10 12.80 -7.55
C TYR A 92 8.57 11.52 -6.85
N PHE A 93 7.67 10.58 -6.64
CA PHE A 93 7.99 9.30 -5.98
C PHE A 93 8.87 8.40 -6.84
N ARG A 94 8.74 8.48 -8.17
CA ARG A 94 9.66 7.79 -9.08
C ARG A 94 11.08 8.38 -8.99
N VAL A 95 11.21 9.69 -8.94
CA VAL A 95 12.50 10.36 -8.77
C VAL A 95 13.09 9.99 -7.41
N ILE A 96 12.34 10.16 -6.31
CA ILE A 96 12.80 9.82 -4.96
C ILE A 96 13.27 8.36 -4.89
N SER A 97 12.47 7.42 -5.37
CA SER A 97 12.81 5.99 -5.34
C SER A 97 13.99 5.61 -6.26
N THR A 98 14.37 6.48 -7.19
CA THR A 98 15.56 6.29 -8.03
C THR A 98 16.80 6.87 -7.37
N LEU A 99 16.67 8.02 -6.72
CA LEU A 99 17.77 8.71 -6.03
C LEU A 99 18.14 8.03 -4.71
N ASP A 100 17.14 7.63 -3.94
CA ASP A 100 17.32 6.91 -2.67
C ASP A 100 16.31 5.75 -2.57
N PRO A 101 16.66 4.56 -3.07
CA PRO A 101 15.80 3.38 -3.01
C PRO A 101 15.52 2.88 -1.59
N GLN A 102 16.35 3.24 -0.60
CA GLN A 102 16.19 2.81 0.80
C GLN A 102 15.33 3.78 1.63
N PHE A 103 14.88 4.87 1.06
CA PHE A 103 14.04 5.84 1.74
C PHE A 103 12.60 5.31 1.87
N ALA A 104 12.27 4.67 2.98
CA ALA A 104 11.01 3.93 3.19
C ALA A 104 9.75 4.82 3.19
N TYR A 105 9.81 5.99 3.84
CA TYR A 105 8.65 6.87 4.05
C TYR A 105 7.95 7.33 2.77
N PRO A 106 8.64 7.73 1.70
CA PRO A 106 8.01 8.11 0.44
C PRO A 106 7.15 7.02 -0.18
N TYR A 107 7.57 5.75 -0.09
CA TYR A 107 6.76 4.63 -0.60
C TYR A 107 5.46 4.49 0.18
N GLN A 108 5.52 4.52 1.51
CA GLN A 108 4.34 4.44 2.36
C GLN A 108 3.39 5.62 2.11
N PHE A 109 3.93 6.82 2.01
CA PHE A 109 3.16 8.04 1.76
C PHE A 109 2.48 8.02 0.38
N ALA A 110 3.19 7.58 -0.65
CA ALA A 110 2.66 7.43 -2.00
C ALA A 110 1.42 6.51 -2.04
N ILE A 111 1.44 5.42 -1.27
CA ILE A 111 0.33 4.47 -1.18
C ILE A 111 -0.97 5.14 -0.74
N PHE A 112 -0.91 6.13 0.14
CA PHE A 112 -2.10 6.82 0.64
C PHE A 112 -2.46 8.08 -0.16
N THR A 113 -1.49 8.73 -0.80
CA THR A 113 -1.67 10.04 -1.38
C THR A 113 -1.89 10.04 -2.90
N ILE A 114 -1.37 9.05 -3.62
CA ILE A 114 -1.55 8.96 -5.08
C ILE A 114 -2.94 8.44 -5.46
N PRO A 115 -3.51 7.38 -4.82
CA PRO A 115 -4.78 6.83 -5.27
C PRO A 115 -5.93 7.81 -5.11
N THR A 116 -6.67 8.05 -6.17
CA THR A 116 -7.87 8.92 -6.16
C THR A 116 -9.07 8.21 -6.78
N LYS A 117 -10.27 8.65 -6.38
CA LYS A 117 -11.52 8.17 -7.01
C LYS A 117 -11.70 8.72 -8.44
N LYS A 118 -11.05 9.83 -8.76
CA LYS A 118 -11.18 10.51 -10.06
C LYS A 118 -10.33 9.85 -11.15
N ASN A 119 -9.19 9.27 -10.78
CA ASN A 119 -8.27 8.64 -11.72
C ASN A 119 -8.14 7.15 -11.44
N LYS A 120 -8.68 6.33 -12.36
CA LYS A 120 -8.66 4.86 -12.25
C LYS A 120 -7.25 4.27 -12.36
N GLU A 121 -6.34 4.95 -13.03
CA GLU A 121 -4.94 4.51 -13.19
C GLU A 121 -4.10 4.79 -11.95
N SER A 122 -4.58 5.66 -11.05
CA SER A 122 -3.82 6.08 -9.86
C SER A 122 -3.43 4.92 -8.94
N LEU A 123 -4.26 3.88 -8.85
CA LEU A 123 -3.93 2.68 -8.07
C LEU A 123 -2.82 1.86 -8.72
N ALA A 124 -2.81 1.75 -10.05
CA ALA A 124 -1.73 1.05 -10.78
C ALA A 124 -0.39 1.80 -10.65
N TRP A 125 -0.39 3.13 -10.70
CA TRP A 125 0.81 3.93 -10.42
C TRP A 125 1.31 3.72 -9.01
N THR A 126 0.38 3.70 -8.02
CA THR A 126 0.69 3.43 -6.62
C THR A 126 1.33 2.05 -6.46
N ALA A 127 0.75 1.03 -7.07
CA ALA A 127 1.28 -0.33 -7.02
C ALA A 127 2.70 -0.40 -7.60
N SER A 128 2.93 0.23 -8.76
CA SER A 128 4.26 0.27 -9.38
C SER A 128 5.32 0.92 -8.47
N ILE A 129 4.98 1.99 -7.74
CA ILE A 129 5.88 2.64 -6.80
C ILE A 129 6.09 1.77 -5.56
N ALA A 130 5.03 1.19 -5.00
CA ALA A 130 5.10 0.33 -3.83
C ALA A 130 5.91 -0.96 -4.10
N GLU A 131 5.77 -1.56 -5.27
CA GLU A 131 6.54 -2.75 -5.68
C GLU A 131 8.04 -2.45 -5.77
N ARG A 132 8.43 -1.24 -6.22
CA ARG A 132 9.83 -0.81 -6.15
C ARG A 132 10.32 -0.76 -4.71
N GLY A 133 9.51 -0.25 -3.78
CA GLY A 133 9.83 -0.21 -2.35
C GLY A 133 9.91 -1.61 -1.72
N ILE A 134 8.99 -2.52 -2.07
CA ILE A 134 9.01 -3.92 -1.61
C ILE A 134 10.32 -4.62 -2.03
N ASN A 135 10.80 -4.34 -3.25
CA ASN A 135 12.03 -4.91 -3.78
C ASN A 135 13.28 -4.25 -3.18
N ALA A 136 13.25 -2.93 -3.00
CA ALA A 136 14.39 -2.16 -2.49
C ALA A 136 14.59 -2.34 -0.98
N ILE A 137 13.50 -2.51 -0.21
CA ILE A 137 13.51 -2.63 1.25
C ILE A 137 12.83 -3.96 1.65
N PRO A 138 13.51 -5.11 1.45
CA PRO A 138 12.92 -6.43 1.69
C PRO A 138 12.50 -6.66 3.14
N SER A 139 13.04 -5.91 4.11
CA SER A 139 12.69 -5.99 5.53
C SER A 139 11.40 -5.25 5.89
N SER A 140 10.92 -4.32 5.07
CA SER A 140 9.70 -3.56 5.37
C SER A 140 8.45 -4.43 5.17
N TRP A 141 7.66 -4.56 6.23
CA TRP A 141 6.31 -5.16 6.18
C TRP A 141 5.24 -4.11 5.86
N GLU A 142 5.51 -2.85 6.16
CA GLU A 142 4.56 -1.74 6.05
C GLU A 142 4.15 -1.49 4.59
N ILE A 143 5.13 -1.48 3.68
CA ILE A 143 4.89 -1.15 2.28
C ILE A 143 3.90 -2.15 1.65
N PRO A 144 4.13 -3.47 1.67
CA PRO A 144 3.17 -4.41 1.12
C PRO A 144 1.86 -4.45 1.91
N PHE A 145 1.87 -4.29 3.24
CA PHE A 145 0.66 -4.26 4.04
C PHE A 145 -0.26 -3.11 3.63
N TYR A 146 0.27 -1.89 3.56
CA TYR A 146 -0.52 -0.71 3.19
C TYR A 146 -1.04 -0.80 1.75
N LEU A 147 -0.26 -1.35 0.82
CA LEU A 147 -0.72 -1.57 -0.55
C LEU A 147 -1.90 -2.55 -0.58
N GLY A 148 -1.85 -3.65 0.15
CA GLY A 148 -2.96 -4.59 0.26
C GLY A 148 -4.21 -3.96 0.85
N VAL A 149 -4.08 -3.14 1.90
CA VAL A 149 -5.20 -2.38 2.49
C VAL A 149 -5.82 -1.42 1.48
N GLN A 150 -5.01 -0.75 0.65
CA GLN A 150 -5.53 0.14 -0.40
C GLN A 150 -6.28 -0.62 -1.49
N TYR A 151 -5.81 -1.77 -1.92
CA TYR A 151 -6.54 -2.62 -2.88
C TYR A 151 -7.92 -2.99 -2.32
N TYR A 152 -7.98 -3.50 -1.10
CA TYR A 152 -9.28 -3.82 -0.49
C TYR A 152 -10.18 -2.60 -0.33
N GLY A 153 -9.64 -1.52 0.21
CA GLY A 153 -10.41 -0.30 0.48
C GLY A 153 -11.05 0.32 -0.76
N ARG A 154 -10.36 0.24 -1.90
CA ARG A 154 -10.77 0.94 -3.14
C ARG A 154 -11.47 0.06 -4.16
N THR A 155 -11.02 -1.17 -4.32
CA THR A 155 -11.55 -2.08 -5.36
C THR A 155 -12.34 -3.23 -4.79
N LYS A 156 -12.33 -3.44 -3.46
CA LYS A 156 -12.86 -4.63 -2.80
C LYS A 156 -12.25 -5.93 -3.32
N SER A 157 -11.07 -5.84 -3.95
CA SER A 157 -10.36 -7.01 -4.41
C SER A 157 -9.67 -7.71 -3.24
N TYR A 158 -10.25 -8.81 -2.81
CA TYR A 158 -9.65 -9.67 -1.80
C TYR A 158 -8.39 -10.38 -2.31
N ALA A 159 -8.34 -10.73 -3.58
CA ALA A 159 -7.21 -11.47 -4.15
C ALA A 159 -5.91 -10.68 -4.08
N GLU A 160 -5.90 -9.45 -4.62
CA GLU A 160 -4.73 -8.57 -4.58
C GLU A 160 -4.41 -8.13 -3.14
N ALA A 161 -5.44 -7.84 -2.34
CA ALA A 161 -5.23 -7.50 -0.93
C ALA A 161 -4.54 -8.65 -0.18
N THR A 162 -5.04 -9.88 -0.32
CA THR A 162 -4.46 -11.08 0.31
C THR A 162 -3.03 -11.33 -0.17
N HIS A 163 -2.76 -11.13 -1.46
CA HIS A 163 -1.42 -11.27 -2.03
C HIS A 163 -0.42 -10.35 -1.32
N TYR A 164 -0.69 -9.04 -1.27
CA TYR A 164 0.24 -8.08 -0.68
C TYR A 164 0.32 -8.18 0.86
N ILE A 165 -0.82 -8.39 1.55
CA ILE A 165 -0.81 -8.62 3.00
C ILE A 165 -0.03 -9.91 3.33
N GLY A 166 -0.11 -10.95 2.48
CA GLY A 166 0.67 -12.17 2.61
C GLY A 166 2.18 -11.95 2.45
N ILE A 167 2.60 -11.05 1.56
CA ILE A 167 4.00 -10.63 1.47
C ILE A 167 4.44 -9.97 2.78
N ALA A 168 3.61 -9.09 3.34
CA ALA A 168 3.89 -8.44 4.62
C ALA A 168 4.00 -9.45 5.78
N ALA A 169 3.06 -10.38 5.87
CA ALA A 169 3.02 -11.39 6.95
C ALA A 169 4.23 -12.33 6.97
N LYS A 170 4.94 -12.48 5.85
CA LYS A 170 6.15 -13.31 5.75
C LYS A 170 7.43 -12.59 6.20
N LYS A 171 7.36 -11.31 6.58
CA LYS A 171 8.54 -10.56 7.05
C LYS A 171 8.80 -10.84 8.53
N ASP A 172 10.06 -11.04 8.91
CA ASP A 172 10.44 -11.36 10.31
C ASP A 172 10.03 -10.26 11.31
N SER A 173 10.01 -8.99 10.85
CA SER A 173 9.60 -7.84 11.65
C SER A 173 8.08 -7.59 11.65
N SER A 174 7.30 -8.46 11.02
CA SER A 174 5.85 -8.27 10.88
C SER A 174 5.15 -8.38 12.23
N PRO A 175 4.36 -7.38 12.64
CA PRO A 175 3.61 -7.45 13.89
C PRO A 175 2.44 -8.44 13.80
N GLU A 176 2.02 -8.92 14.94
CA GLU A 176 0.92 -9.88 15.09
C GLU A 176 -0.39 -9.42 14.39
N MET A 177 -0.65 -8.13 14.39
CA MET A 177 -1.81 -7.55 13.69
C MET A 177 -1.82 -7.89 12.20
N VAL A 178 -0.65 -7.90 11.54
CA VAL A 178 -0.53 -8.25 10.11
C VAL A 178 -0.88 -9.71 9.87
N HIS A 179 -0.43 -10.61 10.75
CA HIS A 179 -0.76 -12.05 10.66
C HIS A 179 -2.25 -12.29 10.84
N LYS A 180 -2.90 -11.63 11.82
CA LYS A 180 -4.36 -11.69 12.03
C LYS A 180 -5.13 -11.19 10.80
N THR A 181 -4.68 -10.05 10.25
CA THR A 181 -5.30 -9.49 9.06
C THR A 181 -5.15 -10.44 7.87
N TYR A 182 -3.97 -11.01 7.67
CA TYR A 182 -3.72 -11.99 6.60
C TYR A 182 -4.63 -13.21 6.73
N ALA A 183 -4.73 -13.80 7.94
CA ALA A 183 -5.61 -14.94 8.19
C ALA A 183 -7.08 -14.62 7.86
N SER A 184 -7.58 -13.46 8.29
CA SER A 184 -8.93 -13.00 7.98
C SER A 184 -9.16 -12.86 6.47
N PHE A 185 -8.21 -12.27 5.75
CA PHE A 185 -8.32 -12.09 4.29
C PHE A 185 -8.25 -13.42 3.53
N LEU A 186 -7.42 -14.37 3.95
CA LEU A 186 -7.39 -15.71 3.36
C LEU A 186 -8.75 -16.40 3.41
N THR A 187 -9.42 -16.34 4.56
CA THR A 187 -10.75 -16.93 4.72
C THR A 187 -11.75 -16.32 3.76
N HIS A 188 -11.80 -15.00 3.67
CA HIS A 188 -12.77 -14.29 2.86
C HIS A 188 -12.49 -14.37 1.36
N ALA A 189 -11.21 -14.42 0.97
CA ALA A 189 -10.81 -14.38 -0.43
C ALA A 189 -10.82 -15.74 -1.12
N LEU A 190 -10.31 -16.76 -0.46
CA LEU A 190 -9.94 -18.00 -1.09
C LEU A 190 -10.70 -19.20 -0.54
N GLY A 191 -11.43 -19.05 0.58
CA GLY A 191 -12.06 -20.18 1.27
C GLY A 191 -11.05 -21.21 1.78
N GLU A 192 -9.82 -20.77 2.03
CA GLU A 192 -8.73 -21.66 2.47
C GLU A 192 -8.80 -21.88 3.99
N TYR A 193 -9.82 -22.55 4.46
CA TYR A 193 -10.06 -22.80 5.88
C TYR A 193 -8.86 -23.44 6.59
N GLN A 194 -8.24 -24.43 5.98
CA GLN A 194 -7.13 -25.18 6.57
C GLN A 194 -5.87 -24.31 6.75
N THR A 195 -5.49 -23.54 5.73
CA THR A 195 -4.35 -22.63 5.80
C THR A 195 -4.59 -21.53 6.82
N THR A 196 -5.79 -20.97 6.84
CA THR A 196 -6.20 -19.95 7.80
C THR A 196 -6.21 -20.48 9.23
N ARG A 197 -6.71 -21.70 9.43
CA ARG A 197 -6.73 -22.37 10.72
C ARG A 197 -5.30 -22.57 11.26
N ALA A 198 -4.37 -23.03 10.41
CA ALA A 198 -2.97 -23.21 10.78
C ALA A 198 -2.30 -21.88 11.18
N LEU A 199 -2.63 -20.77 10.51
CA LEU A 199 -2.16 -19.45 10.89
C LEU A 199 -2.67 -19.02 12.28
N TYR A 200 -3.97 -19.20 12.56
CA TYR A 200 -4.51 -18.90 13.89
C TYR A 200 -3.95 -19.84 14.96
N GLU A 201 -3.69 -21.09 14.64
CA GLU A 201 -3.02 -22.02 15.55
C GLU A 201 -1.62 -21.56 15.91
N THR A 202 -0.85 -21.07 14.92
CA THR A 202 0.46 -20.48 15.14
C THR A 202 0.35 -19.25 16.08
N ILE A 203 -0.57 -18.35 15.80
CA ILE A 203 -0.81 -17.17 16.65
C ILE A 203 -1.20 -17.58 18.08
N ALA A 204 -2.08 -18.59 18.23
CA ALA A 204 -2.50 -19.07 19.54
C ALA A 204 -1.35 -19.67 20.36
N ASN A 205 -0.36 -20.27 19.69
CA ASN A 205 0.75 -20.96 20.33
C ASN A 205 1.96 -20.04 20.58
N THR A 206 2.15 -18.98 19.77
CA THR A 206 3.35 -18.13 19.81
C THR A 206 3.13 -16.76 20.41
N SER A 207 1.89 -16.28 20.51
CA SER A 207 1.63 -14.95 21.06
C SER A 207 1.84 -14.91 22.57
N ASP A 208 2.53 -13.88 23.04
CA ASP A 208 2.69 -13.60 24.47
C ASP A 208 1.42 -12.97 25.09
N ASN A 209 0.54 -12.38 24.28
CA ASN A 209 -0.68 -11.72 24.71
C ASN A 209 -1.84 -12.73 24.89
N SER A 210 -2.40 -12.82 26.10
CA SER A 210 -3.49 -13.74 26.44
C SER A 210 -4.78 -13.46 25.65
N GLU A 211 -5.10 -12.19 25.41
CA GLU A 211 -6.29 -11.80 24.63
C GLU A 211 -6.15 -12.24 23.18
N THR A 212 -4.96 -12.08 22.62
CA THR A 212 -4.65 -12.53 21.27
C THR A 212 -4.72 -14.04 21.13
N ARG A 213 -4.22 -14.80 22.12
CA ARG A 213 -4.38 -16.27 22.12
C ARG A 213 -5.83 -16.68 22.16
N THR A 214 -6.63 -16.01 23.00
CA THR A 214 -8.08 -16.27 23.10
C THR A 214 -8.79 -15.92 21.79
N TYR A 215 -8.49 -14.77 21.20
CA TYR A 215 -9.00 -14.38 19.89
C TYR A 215 -8.68 -15.43 18.81
N ALA A 216 -7.44 -15.86 18.71
CA ALA A 216 -7.03 -16.85 17.73
C ALA A 216 -7.77 -18.18 17.88
N LYS A 217 -7.93 -18.67 19.13
CA LYS A 217 -8.72 -19.88 19.42
C LYS A 217 -10.20 -19.73 19.04
N THR A 218 -10.78 -18.56 19.31
CA THR A 218 -12.16 -18.26 18.90
C THR A 218 -12.29 -18.27 17.37
N GLN A 219 -11.34 -17.67 16.66
CA GLN A 219 -11.35 -17.69 15.18
C GLN A 219 -11.20 -19.11 14.61
N MET A 220 -10.36 -19.95 15.19
CA MET A 220 -10.26 -21.36 14.79
C MET A 220 -11.61 -22.10 14.95
N PHE A 221 -12.28 -21.90 16.09
CA PHE A 221 -13.60 -22.48 16.32
C PHE A 221 -14.64 -21.99 15.30
N ILE A 222 -14.65 -20.68 15.02
CA ILE A 222 -15.52 -20.07 13.99
C ILE A 222 -15.26 -20.70 12.61
N LEU A 223 -14.01 -20.88 12.23
CA LEU A 223 -13.62 -21.50 10.96
C LEU A 223 -14.12 -22.95 10.89
N ASP A 224 -13.87 -23.74 11.94
CA ASP A 224 -14.26 -25.16 12.00
C ASP A 224 -15.80 -25.29 11.85
N VAL A 225 -16.57 -24.42 12.51
CA VAL A 225 -18.03 -24.42 12.39
C VAL A 225 -18.50 -23.96 11.01
N THR A 226 -17.89 -22.90 10.45
CA THR A 226 -18.25 -22.40 9.11
C THR A 226 -17.99 -23.45 8.03
N GLU A 227 -16.84 -24.12 8.07
CA GLU A 227 -16.51 -25.21 7.16
C GLU A 227 -17.51 -26.36 7.26
N ALA A 228 -17.87 -26.76 8.50
CA ALA A 228 -18.86 -27.81 8.73
C ALA A 228 -20.24 -27.44 8.18
N VAL A 229 -20.71 -26.21 8.37
CA VAL A 229 -21.97 -25.71 7.82
C VAL A 229 -21.94 -25.65 6.30
N GLU A 230 -20.85 -25.25 5.68
CA GLU A 230 -20.71 -25.27 4.21
C GLU A 230 -20.71 -26.68 3.64
N GLN A 231 -20.07 -27.63 4.33
CA GLN A 231 -20.13 -29.04 3.94
C GLN A 231 -21.57 -29.58 4.02
N ALA A 232 -22.30 -29.28 5.11
CA ALA A 232 -23.70 -29.61 5.27
C ALA A 232 -24.58 -28.96 4.19
N THR A 233 -24.30 -27.71 3.84
CA THR A 233 -25.03 -26.99 2.76
C THR A 233 -24.81 -27.63 1.39
N ARG A 234 -23.60 -28.10 1.11
CA ARG A 234 -23.33 -28.87 -0.13
C ARG A 234 -24.04 -30.23 -0.14
N ALA A 235 -23.97 -30.95 0.96
CA ALA A 235 -24.65 -32.25 1.07
C ALA A 235 -26.17 -32.10 0.93
N TYR A 236 -26.77 -31.07 1.49
CA TYR A 236 -28.18 -30.74 1.31
C TYR A 236 -28.54 -30.53 -0.17
N LYS A 237 -27.70 -29.71 -0.87
CA LYS A 237 -27.89 -29.45 -2.31
C LYS A 237 -27.79 -30.73 -3.16
N GLU A 238 -26.85 -31.61 -2.86
CA GLU A 238 -26.67 -32.89 -3.56
C GLU A 238 -27.94 -33.77 -3.46
N GLN A 239 -28.61 -33.74 -2.31
CA GLN A 239 -29.83 -34.53 -2.10
C GLN A 239 -31.10 -33.85 -2.60
N ASN A 240 -31.20 -32.50 -2.47
CA ASN A 240 -32.43 -31.76 -2.74
C ASN A 240 -32.41 -30.97 -4.05
N GLY A 241 -31.25 -30.89 -4.75
CA GLY A 241 -31.07 -30.16 -6.00
C GLY A 241 -30.93 -28.63 -5.86
N VAL A 242 -31.22 -28.09 -4.68
CA VAL A 242 -31.17 -26.66 -4.37
C VAL A 242 -30.44 -26.40 -3.06
N TYR A 243 -29.90 -25.22 -2.87
CA TYR A 243 -29.31 -24.84 -1.59
C TYR A 243 -30.38 -24.58 -0.52
N PRO A 244 -30.11 -24.87 0.76
CA PRO A 244 -31.04 -24.57 1.86
C PRO A 244 -31.22 -23.04 2.00
N LYS A 245 -32.45 -22.61 2.31
CA LYS A 245 -32.79 -21.18 2.46
C LYS A 245 -32.21 -20.56 3.73
N ASN A 246 -32.07 -21.39 4.76
CA ASN A 246 -31.56 -20.98 6.06
C ASN A 246 -30.99 -22.18 6.83
N LEU A 247 -30.38 -21.93 7.98
CA LEU A 247 -29.78 -22.98 8.82
C LEU A 247 -30.82 -23.96 9.39
N MET A 248 -32.08 -23.55 9.56
CA MET A 248 -33.10 -24.43 10.11
C MET A 248 -33.44 -25.58 9.14
N GLU A 249 -33.40 -25.34 7.82
CA GLU A 249 -33.56 -26.43 6.83
C GLU A 249 -32.44 -27.48 6.95
N LEU A 250 -31.22 -27.08 7.29
CA LEU A 250 -30.13 -28.01 7.59
C LEU A 250 -30.35 -28.77 8.92
N VAL A 251 -30.98 -28.15 9.92
CA VAL A 251 -31.33 -28.80 11.18
C VAL A 251 -32.46 -29.83 10.96
N ASP A 252 -33.49 -29.42 10.24
CA ASP A 252 -34.65 -30.29 9.94
C ASP A 252 -34.23 -31.50 9.11
N GLY A 253 -33.28 -31.32 8.19
CA GLY A 253 -32.65 -32.38 7.42
C GLY A 253 -31.62 -33.23 8.16
N HIS A 254 -31.32 -32.92 9.43
CA HIS A 254 -30.31 -33.61 10.26
C HIS A 254 -28.86 -33.45 9.75
N TYR A 255 -28.56 -32.39 8.97
CA TYR A 255 -27.22 -32.12 8.48
C TYR A 255 -26.35 -31.40 9.52
N ILE A 256 -26.99 -30.59 10.41
CA ILE A 256 -26.29 -29.89 11.51
C ILE A 256 -27.11 -29.97 12.80
N PRO A 257 -26.49 -29.94 13.99
CA PRO A 257 -27.19 -29.84 15.27
C PRO A 257 -27.95 -28.53 15.44
N LEU A 258 -29.07 -28.55 16.15
CA LEU A 258 -29.86 -27.37 16.48
C LEU A 258 -29.04 -26.31 17.26
N ASP A 259 -28.13 -26.76 18.07
CA ASP A 259 -27.25 -25.91 18.88
C ASP A 259 -26.36 -25.01 17.99
N VAL A 260 -25.86 -25.52 16.87
CA VAL A 260 -25.09 -24.75 15.88
C VAL A 260 -25.96 -23.63 15.29
N ALA A 261 -27.19 -23.94 14.85
CA ALA A 261 -28.07 -22.94 14.28
C ALA A 261 -28.52 -21.85 15.26
N LYS A 262 -28.57 -22.16 16.56
CA LYS A 262 -28.96 -21.20 17.61
C LYS A 262 -27.83 -20.26 18.01
N HIS A 263 -26.60 -20.75 18.08
CA HIS A 263 -25.46 -19.98 18.57
C HIS A 263 -24.61 -19.38 17.44
N PHE A 264 -24.90 -19.76 16.19
CA PHE A 264 -24.16 -19.33 15.01
C PHE A 264 -25.11 -18.73 13.98
N PRO A 265 -25.53 -17.46 14.15
CA PRO A 265 -26.33 -16.80 13.13
C PRO A 265 -25.53 -16.67 11.86
N ALA A 266 -26.01 -17.28 10.80
CA ALA A 266 -25.37 -17.26 9.49
C ALA A 266 -26.38 -17.20 8.37
N SER A 267 -26.06 -16.49 7.31
CA SER A 267 -26.80 -16.48 6.05
C SER A 267 -26.15 -17.39 5.02
N ILE A 268 -26.96 -18.00 4.15
CA ILE A 268 -26.52 -18.90 3.08
C ILE A 268 -26.84 -18.24 1.75
N ASP A 269 -25.82 -18.02 0.92
CA ASP A 269 -26.01 -17.53 -0.44
C ASP A 269 -26.66 -18.60 -1.32
N GLN A 270 -27.83 -18.28 -1.89
CA GLN A 270 -28.65 -19.20 -2.64
C GLN A 270 -28.07 -19.59 -4.01
N VAL A 271 -27.06 -18.88 -4.50
CA VAL A 271 -26.45 -19.14 -5.80
C VAL A 271 -25.16 -19.96 -5.61
N THR A 272 -24.35 -19.60 -4.64
CA THR A 272 -23.02 -20.19 -4.43
C THR A 272 -22.99 -21.21 -3.29
N GLY A 273 -23.97 -21.16 -2.37
CA GLY A 273 -23.96 -21.95 -1.14
C GLY A 273 -22.96 -21.50 -0.10
N LYS A 274 -22.35 -20.31 -0.30
CA LYS A 274 -21.40 -19.74 0.64
C LYS A 274 -22.10 -19.32 1.93
N VAL A 275 -21.50 -19.66 3.06
CA VAL A 275 -21.97 -19.30 4.40
C VAL A 275 -21.29 -18.02 4.84
N THR A 276 -22.08 -17.06 5.30
CA THR A 276 -21.58 -15.80 5.88
C THR A 276 -22.13 -15.66 7.29
N LEU A 277 -21.26 -15.52 8.27
CA LEU A 277 -21.65 -15.24 9.67
C LEU A 277 -22.15 -13.80 9.78
N GLU A 278 -23.20 -13.58 10.57
CA GLU A 278 -23.77 -12.26 10.88
C GLU A 278 -23.13 -11.63 12.12
#